data_08029e88300812f4b6f73b5a9d4a157e
#
_entry.id   08029e88300812f4b6f73b5a9d4a157e
#
_cell.length_a   1.000
_cell.length_b   1.000
_cell.length_c   1.000
_cell.angle_alpha   90.00
_cell.angle_beta   90.00
_cell.angle_gamma   90.00
#
_symmetry.space_group_name_H-M   'P 1'
#
loop_
_entity.id
_entity.type
_entity.pdbx_description
1 polymer ?
#
loop_
_entity_poly.entity_id
_entity_poly.type
_entity_poly.pdbx_seq_one_letter_code
_entity_poly.pdbx_strand_id
1 'polypeptide(L)'
;MFKKYKLRSYNFILVFILIVTSVFALSVVNSANSAYTMKQGAGIALSFVIMIIVSFIDYNWILKYFWIWYGIVTVMLIGVLTVFGHGSHGATRWFKIGPVQLQPSEFLKLALILLVAKLVAANKEKLNSIKFLALIACLTLFPILLVALQPNLSTTILLCLIVVAMLYCAGVSYKIFGIAILIAVPLISAFLVYVVSVEHPILVKDYQRKRIVDFIDDTSSLKNAGYIAEAQNDFIFAVIGDELGFTGCCITIFLLFLIVLECIIAAVRAKDFGGRLICCGVAIYIGLQTFINIGVVSWILPNTGVPLPFFSCGITSLLTLFIAMGIVLNVSLQRNVDRDDDMFADDFRG
;
A
#
# COMPACT_ATOMS: atom_id res chain seq x y z
N MET A 1 -4.29 25.26 -8.43
CA MET A 1 -4.92 23.96 -8.27
C MET A 1 -4.98 23.22 -9.60
N PHE A 2 -5.71 23.67 -10.59
CA PHE A 2 -5.71 23.08 -11.94
C PHE A 2 -4.74 23.84 -12.85
N LYS A 3 -3.82 23.12 -13.53
CA LYS A 3 -2.94 23.68 -14.56
C LYS A 3 -3.44 23.27 -15.95
N LYS A 4 -3.10 24.06 -17.00
CA LYS A 4 -3.29 23.63 -18.37
C LYS A 4 -2.22 22.59 -18.70
N TYR A 5 -2.63 21.33 -18.85
CA TYR A 5 -1.75 20.22 -19.20
C TYR A 5 -1.80 19.90 -20.69
N LYS A 6 -0.67 19.45 -21.25
CA LYS A 6 -0.64 18.87 -22.59
C LYS A 6 -1.10 17.42 -22.49
N LEU A 7 -2.29 17.08 -22.98
CA LEU A 7 -2.86 15.73 -22.95
C LEU A 7 -1.96 14.68 -23.62
N ARG A 8 -1.08 15.10 -24.55
CA ARG A 8 -0.08 14.22 -25.19
C ARG A 8 0.89 13.59 -24.16
N SER A 9 1.09 14.21 -23.01
CA SER A 9 1.95 13.69 -21.94
C SER A 9 1.22 12.79 -20.93
N TYR A 10 -0.08 12.53 -21.16
CA TYR A 10 -0.86 11.67 -20.28
C TYR A 10 -0.44 10.21 -20.43
N ASN A 11 -0.22 9.50 -19.33
CA ASN A 11 0.19 8.09 -19.36
C ASN A 11 -1.02 7.17 -19.60
N PHE A 12 -1.43 7.08 -20.87
CA PHE A 12 -2.53 6.19 -21.30
C PHE A 12 -2.21 4.71 -21.09
N ILE A 13 -0.93 4.32 -21.10
CA ILE A 13 -0.50 2.94 -20.87
C ILE A 13 -0.90 2.50 -19.46
N LEU A 14 -0.60 3.32 -18.45
CA LEU A 14 -0.98 3.02 -17.07
C LEU A 14 -2.51 2.91 -16.94
N VAL A 15 -3.27 3.81 -17.55
CA VAL A 15 -4.74 3.77 -17.53
C VAL A 15 -5.26 2.49 -18.18
N PHE A 16 -4.70 2.10 -19.32
CA PHE A 16 -5.07 0.86 -20.02
C PHE A 16 -4.80 -0.38 -19.15
N ILE A 17 -3.63 -0.46 -18.53
CA ILE A 17 -3.27 -1.56 -17.63
C ILE A 17 -4.25 -1.62 -16.44
N LEU A 18 -4.62 -0.48 -15.86
CA LEU A 18 -5.59 -0.41 -14.76
C LEU A 18 -6.98 -0.88 -15.19
N ILE A 19 -7.42 -0.54 -16.42
CA ILE A 19 -8.70 -1.03 -16.98
C ILE A 19 -8.66 -2.55 -17.12
N VAL A 20 -7.61 -3.09 -17.75
CA VAL A 20 -7.44 -4.56 -17.94
C VAL A 20 -7.43 -5.27 -16.59
N THR A 21 -6.64 -4.75 -15.63
CA THR A 21 -6.57 -5.31 -14.26
C THR A 21 -7.93 -5.28 -13.57
N SER A 22 -8.69 -4.19 -13.72
CA SER A 22 -10.01 -4.04 -13.08
C SER A 22 -11.06 -4.98 -13.69
N VAL A 23 -11.05 -5.16 -15.00
CA VAL A 23 -11.95 -6.10 -15.69
C VAL A 23 -11.62 -7.54 -15.26
N PHE A 24 -10.34 -7.88 -15.21
CA PHE A 24 -9.91 -9.19 -14.75
C PHE A 24 -10.26 -9.42 -13.27
N ALA A 25 -10.00 -8.44 -12.40
CA ALA A 25 -10.39 -8.50 -10.98
C ALA A 25 -11.89 -8.69 -10.80
N LEU A 26 -12.72 -8.01 -11.60
CA LEU A 26 -14.18 -8.15 -11.54
C LEU A 26 -14.63 -9.55 -11.94
N SER A 27 -14.02 -10.16 -12.95
CA SER A 27 -14.29 -11.54 -13.37
C SER A 27 -13.98 -12.53 -12.25
N VAL A 28 -12.82 -12.36 -11.58
CA VAL A 28 -12.38 -13.22 -10.47
C VAL A 28 -13.31 -13.05 -9.26
N VAL A 29 -13.69 -11.82 -8.89
CA VAL A 29 -14.63 -11.59 -7.78
C VAL A 29 -16.01 -12.18 -8.08
N ASN A 30 -16.47 -12.09 -9.33
CA ASN A 30 -17.74 -12.68 -9.74
C ASN A 30 -17.74 -14.21 -9.57
N SER A 31 -16.62 -14.86 -9.89
CA SER A 31 -16.45 -16.30 -9.72
C SER A 31 -16.35 -16.68 -8.23
N ALA A 32 -15.55 -15.94 -7.46
CA ALA A 32 -15.41 -16.18 -6.02
C ALA A 32 -16.72 -16.00 -5.25
N ASN A 33 -17.45 -14.93 -5.53
CA ASN A 33 -18.74 -14.63 -4.88
C ASN A 33 -19.52 -13.57 -5.68
N SER A 34 -20.50 -14.01 -6.47
CA SER A 34 -21.32 -13.15 -7.34
C SER A 34 -22.10 -12.05 -6.60
N ALA A 35 -22.39 -12.24 -5.31
CA ALA A 35 -23.09 -11.22 -4.50
C ALA A 35 -22.26 -9.93 -4.32
N TYR A 36 -20.93 -10.01 -4.42
CA TYR A 36 -20.02 -8.87 -4.29
C TYR A 36 -19.69 -8.19 -5.62
N THR A 37 -20.02 -8.79 -6.77
CA THR A 37 -19.66 -8.29 -8.11
C THR A 37 -20.20 -6.89 -8.36
N MET A 38 -21.47 -6.63 -8.06
CA MET A 38 -22.07 -5.31 -8.26
C MET A 38 -21.41 -4.25 -7.36
N LYS A 39 -21.15 -4.60 -6.09
CA LYS A 39 -20.48 -3.71 -5.15
C LYS A 39 -19.04 -3.39 -5.59
N GLN A 40 -18.30 -4.40 -6.05
CA GLN A 40 -16.94 -4.25 -6.57
C GLN A 40 -16.94 -3.41 -7.85
N GLY A 41 -17.84 -3.67 -8.79
CA GLY A 41 -17.96 -2.92 -10.03
C GLY A 41 -18.28 -1.43 -9.80
N ALA A 42 -19.23 -1.14 -8.90
CA ALA A 42 -19.54 0.23 -8.51
C ALA A 42 -18.34 0.91 -7.82
N GLY A 43 -17.62 0.17 -6.94
CA GLY A 43 -16.39 0.65 -6.30
C GLY A 43 -15.29 0.98 -7.30
N ILE A 44 -15.07 0.13 -8.30
CA ILE A 44 -14.10 0.36 -9.39
C ILE A 44 -14.50 1.59 -10.20
N ALA A 45 -15.77 1.70 -10.65
CA ALA A 45 -16.24 2.83 -11.44
C ALA A 45 -16.05 4.17 -10.69
N LEU A 46 -16.46 4.23 -9.42
CA LEU A 46 -16.25 5.39 -8.57
C LEU A 46 -14.76 5.74 -8.44
N SER A 47 -13.92 4.73 -8.22
CA SER A 47 -12.47 4.90 -8.06
C SER A 47 -11.80 5.41 -9.32
N PHE A 48 -12.23 4.97 -10.52
CA PHE A 48 -11.76 5.53 -11.80
C PHE A 48 -12.13 7.01 -11.96
N VAL A 49 -13.36 7.39 -11.63
CA VAL A 49 -13.79 8.80 -11.69
C VAL A 49 -12.90 9.64 -10.78
N ILE A 50 -12.67 9.20 -9.55
CA ILE A 50 -11.82 9.92 -8.59
C ILE A 50 -10.37 9.98 -9.06
N MET A 51 -9.83 8.88 -9.61
CA MET A 51 -8.49 8.85 -10.20
C MET A 51 -8.33 9.91 -11.28
N ILE A 52 -9.30 10.00 -12.20
CA ILE A 52 -9.27 10.99 -13.29
C ILE A 52 -9.31 12.41 -12.70
N ILE A 53 -10.17 12.69 -11.74
CA ILE A 53 -10.25 14.00 -11.09
C ILE A 53 -8.91 14.34 -10.42
N VAL A 54 -8.35 13.41 -9.64
CA VAL A 54 -7.07 13.58 -8.92
C VAL A 54 -5.91 13.78 -9.91
N SER A 55 -5.93 13.12 -11.07
CA SER A 55 -4.88 13.24 -12.08
C SER A 55 -4.72 14.66 -12.65
N PHE A 56 -5.74 15.50 -12.54
CA PHE A 56 -5.68 16.92 -12.96
C PHE A 56 -5.36 17.87 -11.82
N ILE A 57 -5.28 17.41 -10.57
CA ILE A 57 -4.87 18.22 -9.42
C ILE A 57 -3.35 18.22 -9.34
N ASP A 58 -2.73 19.41 -9.31
CA ASP A 58 -1.27 19.55 -9.19
C ASP A 58 -0.75 18.88 -7.90
N TYR A 59 0.11 17.85 -8.05
CA TYR A 59 0.67 17.14 -6.89
C TYR A 59 1.46 18.07 -5.95
N ASN A 60 2.03 19.19 -6.46
CA ASN A 60 2.67 20.19 -5.61
C ASN A 60 1.66 20.89 -4.71
N TRP A 61 0.40 21.08 -5.18
CA TRP A 61 -0.69 21.58 -4.35
C TRP A 61 -1.06 20.55 -3.28
N ILE A 62 -1.13 19.27 -3.64
CA ILE A 62 -1.36 18.16 -2.68
C ILE A 62 -0.26 18.14 -1.62
N LEU A 63 1.02 18.23 -2.03
CA LEU A 63 2.16 18.31 -1.12
C LEU A 63 2.18 19.59 -0.26
N LYS A 64 1.62 20.69 -0.73
CA LYS A 64 1.52 21.92 0.07
C LYS A 64 0.55 21.76 1.23
N TYR A 65 -0.55 21.07 1.00
CA TYR A 65 -1.64 20.89 1.98
C TYR A 65 -1.66 19.48 2.60
N PHE A 66 -0.58 18.70 2.49
CA PHE A 66 -0.53 17.33 2.99
C PHE A 66 -0.80 17.22 4.51
N TRP A 67 -0.47 18.26 5.29
CA TRP A 67 -0.75 18.30 6.73
C TRP A 67 -2.24 18.19 7.04
N ILE A 68 -3.11 18.70 6.18
CA ILE A 68 -4.56 18.57 6.33
C ILE A 68 -4.94 17.10 6.18
N TRP A 69 -4.45 16.43 5.14
CA TRP A 69 -4.70 15.00 4.92
C TRP A 69 -4.17 14.14 6.05
N TYR A 70 -2.94 14.38 6.45
CA TYR A 70 -2.31 13.70 7.57
C TYR A 70 -3.11 13.90 8.87
N GLY A 71 -3.54 15.11 9.15
CA GLY A 71 -4.37 15.44 10.32
C GLY A 71 -5.72 14.75 10.29
N ILE A 72 -6.44 14.80 9.15
CA ILE A 72 -7.74 14.13 8.98
C ILE A 72 -7.60 12.62 9.21
N VAL A 73 -6.63 11.97 8.57
CA VAL A 73 -6.43 10.52 8.70
C VAL A 73 -6.05 10.16 10.13
N THR A 74 -5.20 10.96 10.79
CA THR A 74 -4.81 10.73 12.19
C THR A 74 -6.01 10.86 13.14
N VAL A 75 -6.85 11.88 12.95
CA VAL A 75 -8.10 12.05 13.73
C VAL A 75 -9.05 10.87 13.48
N MET A 76 -9.18 10.40 12.23
CA MET A 76 -9.98 9.21 11.94
C MET A 76 -9.43 7.96 12.64
N LEU A 77 -8.11 7.77 12.70
CA LEU A 77 -7.50 6.65 13.42
C LEU A 77 -7.79 6.69 14.91
N ILE A 78 -7.74 7.87 15.52
CA ILE A 78 -8.13 8.07 16.94
C ILE A 78 -9.63 7.78 17.11
N GLY A 79 -10.47 8.27 16.19
CA GLY A 79 -11.91 8.03 16.22
C GLY A 79 -12.30 6.55 16.17
N VAL A 80 -11.57 5.71 15.41
CA VAL A 80 -11.80 4.26 15.39
C VAL A 80 -11.49 3.59 16.72
N LEU A 81 -10.52 4.11 17.49
CA LEU A 81 -10.18 3.59 18.83
C LEU A 81 -11.21 3.97 19.90
N THR A 82 -12.14 4.87 19.59
CA THR A 82 -13.21 5.31 20.47
C THR A 82 -14.53 4.58 20.18
N VAL A 83 -15.64 5.11 20.67
CA VAL A 83 -16.99 4.54 20.57
C VAL A 83 -17.50 4.40 19.11
N PHE A 84 -16.90 5.10 18.15
CA PHE A 84 -17.31 5.09 16.74
C PHE A 84 -16.76 3.92 15.91
N GLY A 85 -15.82 3.14 16.47
CA GLY A 85 -15.24 2.00 15.77
C GLY A 85 -16.15 0.79 15.76
N HIS A 86 -16.38 0.20 14.57
CA HIS A 86 -17.04 -1.10 14.42
C HIS A 86 -15.98 -2.18 14.24
N GLY A 87 -16.16 -3.28 14.94
CA GLY A 87 -15.21 -4.39 14.95
C GLY A 87 -15.83 -5.70 14.47
N SER A 88 -15.01 -6.50 13.80
CA SER A 88 -15.25 -7.91 13.55
C SER A 88 -14.11 -8.68 14.23
N HIS A 89 -14.44 -9.83 14.84
CA HIS A 89 -13.46 -10.70 15.51
C HIS A 89 -12.61 -10.02 16.61
N GLY A 90 -13.18 -9.04 17.33
CA GLY A 90 -12.51 -8.36 18.47
C GLY A 90 -11.50 -7.27 18.09
N ALA A 91 -11.47 -6.84 16.83
CA ALA A 91 -10.66 -5.71 16.37
C ALA A 91 -11.54 -4.61 15.78
N THR A 92 -11.47 -3.40 16.30
CA THR A 92 -12.18 -2.21 15.78
C THR A 92 -11.29 -1.51 14.76
N ARG A 93 -11.64 -1.59 13.47
CA ARG A 93 -10.78 -1.07 12.38
C ARG A 93 -11.53 -0.22 11.37
N TRP A 94 -12.86 -0.23 11.38
CA TRP A 94 -13.70 0.38 10.37
C TRP A 94 -14.68 1.38 10.95
N PHE A 95 -14.94 2.43 10.19
CA PHE A 95 -16.16 3.22 10.33
C PHE A 95 -17.23 2.62 9.43
N LYS A 96 -18.42 2.44 9.95
CA LYS A 96 -19.58 2.04 9.16
C LYS A 96 -20.40 3.28 8.81
N ILE A 97 -20.36 3.70 7.55
CA ILE A 97 -21.14 4.83 7.03
C ILE A 97 -22.16 4.26 6.05
N GLY A 98 -23.35 3.95 6.54
CA GLY A 98 -24.38 3.25 5.75
C GLY A 98 -23.89 1.87 5.30
N PRO A 99 -23.95 1.55 3.98
CA PRO A 99 -23.48 0.26 3.44
C PRO A 99 -21.96 0.19 3.23
N VAL A 100 -21.24 1.31 3.42
CA VAL A 100 -19.80 1.40 3.16
C VAL A 100 -19.03 1.28 4.47
N GLN A 101 -18.01 0.42 4.46
CA GLN A 101 -17.04 0.31 5.54
C GLN A 101 -15.77 1.05 5.12
N LEU A 102 -15.39 2.08 5.89
CA LEU A 102 -14.24 2.91 5.64
C LEU A 102 -13.14 2.57 6.64
N GLN A 103 -11.96 2.20 6.12
CA GLN A 103 -10.79 1.84 6.92
C GLN A 103 -9.73 2.95 6.85
N PRO A 104 -9.52 3.73 7.92
CA PRO A 104 -8.59 4.86 7.90
C PRO A 104 -7.13 4.45 7.66
N SER A 105 -6.72 3.26 8.06
CA SER A 105 -5.35 2.77 7.82
C SER A 105 -5.02 2.58 6.33
N GLU A 106 -6.03 2.43 5.45
CA GLU A 106 -5.80 2.41 4.01
C GLU A 106 -5.33 3.80 3.52
N PHE A 107 -6.01 4.85 3.95
CA PHE A 107 -5.63 6.24 3.62
C PHE A 107 -4.30 6.64 4.26
N LEU A 108 -3.95 6.06 5.42
CA LEU A 108 -2.67 6.34 6.09
C LEU A 108 -1.47 5.96 5.22
N LYS A 109 -1.53 4.89 4.44
CA LYS A 109 -0.45 4.49 3.53
C LYS A 109 -0.09 5.64 2.59
N LEU A 110 -1.09 6.23 1.94
CA LEU A 110 -0.89 7.37 1.05
C LEU A 110 -0.47 8.63 1.81
N ALA A 111 -1.06 8.89 2.98
CA ALA A 111 -0.70 10.05 3.81
C ALA A 111 0.78 9.99 4.24
N LEU A 112 1.31 8.83 4.62
CA LEU A 112 2.72 8.64 4.95
C LEU A 112 3.64 8.81 3.73
N ILE A 113 3.24 8.32 2.56
CA ILE A 113 3.98 8.53 1.32
C ILE A 113 4.12 10.03 1.04
N LEU A 114 3.02 10.80 1.13
CA LEU A 114 3.03 12.24 0.91
C LEU A 114 3.85 12.99 1.98
N LEU A 115 3.73 12.58 3.25
CA LEU A 115 4.49 13.14 4.38
C LEU A 115 6.00 12.98 4.16
N VAL A 116 6.45 11.75 3.92
CA VAL A 116 7.87 11.45 3.72
C VAL A 116 8.39 12.16 2.47
N ALA A 117 7.65 12.10 1.35
CA ALA A 117 8.03 12.78 0.12
C ALA A 117 8.20 14.30 0.33
N LYS A 118 7.28 14.94 1.06
CA LYS A 118 7.34 16.38 1.34
C LYS A 118 8.51 16.76 2.24
N LEU A 119 8.66 16.06 3.38
CA LEU A 119 9.71 16.38 4.34
C LEU A 119 11.11 16.17 3.75
N VAL A 120 11.30 15.06 3.05
CA VAL A 120 12.58 14.73 2.41
C VAL A 120 12.89 15.68 1.25
N ALA A 121 11.90 15.99 0.39
CA ALA A 121 12.11 16.95 -0.71
C ALA A 121 12.49 18.35 -0.23
N ALA A 122 11.93 18.77 0.92
CA ALA A 122 12.22 20.07 1.51
C ALA A 122 13.56 20.14 2.25
N ASN A 123 14.15 19.00 2.64
CA ASN A 123 15.34 18.95 3.52
C ASN A 123 16.40 17.97 3.01
N LYS A 124 16.68 17.95 1.72
CA LYS A 124 17.63 17.02 1.08
C LYS A 124 19.01 17.02 1.74
N GLU A 125 19.52 18.20 2.10
CA GLU A 125 20.83 18.35 2.72
C GLU A 125 20.93 17.76 4.14
N LYS A 126 19.78 17.58 4.82
CA LYS A 126 19.70 17.07 6.19
C LYS A 126 19.35 15.60 6.28
N LEU A 127 19.30 14.87 5.16
CA LEU A 127 18.83 13.49 5.08
C LEU A 127 19.53 12.53 6.06
N ASN A 128 20.81 12.72 6.30
CA ASN A 128 21.60 11.89 7.20
C ASN A 128 21.72 12.47 8.63
N SER A 129 21.02 13.57 8.92
CA SER A 129 20.99 14.15 10.26
C SER A 129 20.09 13.32 11.17
N ILE A 130 20.62 12.89 12.32
CA ILE A 130 19.85 12.11 13.33
C ILE A 130 18.62 12.90 13.78
N LYS A 131 18.73 14.22 13.95
CA LYS A 131 17.59 15.07 14.35
C LYS A 131 16.47 15.07 13.31
N PHE A 132 16.83 15.09 12.01
CA PHE A 132 15.85 15.06 10.94
C PHE A 132 15.20 13.67 10.81
N LEU A 133 15.98 12.60 10.92
CA LEU A 133 15.46 11.23 10.92
C LEU A 133 14.57 10.96 12.13
N ALA A 134 14.94 11.48 13.31
CA ALA A 134 14.10 11.39 14.50
C ALA A 134 12.76 12.14 14.32
N LEU A 135 12.77 13.30 13.66
CA LEU A 135 11.54 14.02 13.32
C LEU A 135 10.63 13.18 12.39
N ILE A 136 11.19 12.61 11.31
CA ILE A 136 10.42 11.73 10.41
C ILE A 136 9.89 10.53 11.19
N ALA A 137 10.73 9.89 11.99
CA ALA A 137 10.33 8.75 12.81
C ALA A 137 9.19 9.12 13.77
N CYS A 138 9.26 10.23 14.47
CA CYS A 138 8.21 10.70 15.37
C CYS A 138 6.88 10.90 14.62
N LEU A 139 6.92 11.61 13.48
CA LEU A 139 5.72 11.91 12.69
C LEU A 139 5.12 10.68 12.02
N THR A 140 5.94 9.68 11.66
CA THR A 140 5.43 8.45 11.03
C THR A 140 5.02 7.41 12.06
N LEU A 141 5.79 7.22 13.14
CA LEU A 141 5.50 6.23 14.16
C LEU A 141 4.23 6.56 14.95
N PHE A 142 3.92 7.84 15.19
CA PHE A 142 2.71 8.21 15.91
C PHE A 142 1.43 7.60 15.32
N PRO A 143 1.05 7.83 14.04
CA PRO A 143 -0.12 7.21 13.45
C PRO A 143 0.04 5.70 13.24
N ILE A 144 1.25 5.18 13.03
CA ILE A 144 1.53 3.74 12.93
C ILE A 144 1.21 3.05 14.27
N LEU A 145 1.57 3.65 15.40
CA LEU A 145 1.21 3.14 16.73
C LEU A 145 -0.31 3.10 16.95
N LEU A 146 -1.05 4.11 16.46
CA LEU A 146 -2.51 4.07 16.50
C LEU A 146 -3.09 2.87 15.75
N VAL A 147 -2.48 2.50 14.60
CA VAL A 147 -2.86 1.29 13.84
C VAL A 147 -2.49 0.01 14.60
N ALA A 148 -1.34 -0.01 15.26
CA ALA A 148 -0.94 -1.14 16.10
C ALA A 148 -1.91 -1.36 17.28
N LEU A 149 -2.41 -0.28 17.89
CA LEU A 149 -3.42 -0.33 18.94
C LEU A 149 -4.79 -0.83 18.44
N GLN A 150 -5.07 -0.80 17.14
CA GLN A 150 -6.26 -1.39 16.50
C GLN A 150 -6.12 -2.89 16.22
N PRO A 151 -5.28 -3.63 16.90
CA PRO A 151 -4.66 -4.93 16.63
C PRO A 151 -4.53 -5.29 15.14
N ASN A 152 -3.88 -4.39 14.36
CA ASN A 152 -3.65 -4.57 12.94
C ASN A 152 -2.15 -4.70 12.63
N LEU A 153 -1.55 -5.78 13.12
CA LEU A 153 -0.11 -6.02 13.05
C LEU A 153 0.44 -5.97 11.61
N SER A 154 -0.28 -6.56 10.67
CA SER A 154 0.14 -6.65 9.28
C SER A 154 0.22 -5.30 8.59
N THR A 155 -0.81 -4.47 8.76
CA THR A 155 -0.80 -3.11 8.22
C THR A 155 0.26 -2.27 8.92
N THR A 156 0.49 -2.46 10.22
CA THR A 156 1.57 -1.80 10.97
C THR A 156 2.93 -2.11 10.36
N ILE A 157 3.23 -3.39 10.11
CA ILE A 157 4.48 -3.82 9.46
C ILE A 157 4.60 -3.24 8.06
N LEU A 158 3.54 -3.32 7.25
CA LEU A 158 3.52 -2.75 5.90
C LEU A 158 3.81 -1.25 5.90
N LEU A 159 3.22 -0.48 6.81
CA LEU A 159 3.46 0.97 6.95
C LEU A 159 4.92 1.27 7.32
N CYS A 160 5.49 0.52 8.26
CA CYS A 160 6.91 0.64 8.61
C CYS A 160 7.82 0.34 7.40
N LEU A 161 7.54 -0.74 6.66
CA LEU A 161 8.31 -1.12 5.49
C LEU A 161 8.22 -0.06 4.37
N ILE A 162 7.04 0.54 4.14
CA ILE A 162 6.87 1.63 3.16
C ILE A 162 7.77 2.81 3.54
N VAL A 163 7.73 3.26 4.80
CA VAL A 163 8.55 4.40 5.27
C VAL A 163 10.05 4.11 5.13
N VAL A 164 10.50 2.94 5.59
CA VAL A 164 11.90 2.52 5.52
C VAL A 164 12.38 2.45 4.05
N ALA A 165 11.60 1.81 3.17
CA ALA A 165 11.95 1.69 1.76
C ALA A 165 11.97 3.06 1.06
N MET A 166 11.04 3.97 1.40
CA MET A 166 11.07 5.34 0.88
C MET A 166 12.31 6.12 1.33
N LEU A 167 12.73 5.99 2.59
CA LEU A 167 13.95 6.62 3.09
C LEU A 167 15.19 6.07 2.38
N TYR A 168 15.20 4.76 2.07
CA TYR A 168 16.24 4.15 1.26
C TYR A 168 16.29 4.75 -0.15
N CYS A 169 15.16 4.83 -0.85
CA CYS A 169 15.06 5.45 -2.17
C CYS A 169 15.38 6.96 -2.14
N ALA A 170 15.20 7.61 -1.00
CA ALA A 170 15.56 9.01 -0.81
C ALA A 170 17.07 9.26 -0.72
N GLY A 171 17.88 8.20 -0.51
CA GLY A 171 19.33 8.30 -0.41
C GLY A 171 19.87 8.46 1.01
N VAL A 172 19.10 8.04 2.01
CA VAL A 172 19.61 7.93 3.39
C VAL A 172 20.74 6.90 3.42
N SER A 173 21.81 7.21 4.16
CA SER A 173 23.01 6.39 4.23
C SER A 173 22.72 4.94 4.63
N TYR A 174 23.24 3.97 3.86
CA TYR A 174 23.12 2.53 4.16
C TYR A 174 23.67 2.14 5.52
N LYS A 175 24.59 2.93 6.10
CA LYS A 175 25.10 2.72 7.46
C LYS A 175 24.00 2.84 8.51
N ILE A 176 23.07 3.79 8.31
CA ILE A 176 21.92 3.98 9.20
C ILE A 176 20.99 2.78 9.13
N PHE A 177 20.74 2.25 7.91
CA PHE A 177 19.95 1.03 7.74
C PHE A 177 20.65 -0.19 8.36
N GLY A 178 21.97 -0.30 8.22
CA GLY A 178 22.74 -1.36 8.87
C GLY A 178 22.58 -1.36 10.39
N ILE A 179 22.68 -0.18 11.01
CA ILE A 179 22.46 -0.02 12.46
C ILE A 179 21.00 -0.34 12.82
N ALA A 180 20.04 0.17 12.02
CA ALA A 180 18.63 -0.10 12.27
C ALA A 180 18.31 -1.61 12.19
N ILE A 181 18.85 -2.33 11.22
CA ILE A 181 18.70 -3.78 11.08
C ILE A 181 19.35 -4.51 12.25
N LEU A 182 20.57 -4.11 12.64
CA LEU A 182 21.29 -4.69 13.77
C LEU A 182 20.50 -4.60 15.09
N ILE A 183 19.72 -3.54 15.26
CA ILE A 183 18.84 -3.35 16.43
C ILE A 183 17.50 -4.08 16.22
N ALA A 184 16.90 -3.98 15.05
CA ALA A 184 15.58 -4.52 14.77
C ALA A 184 15.55 -6.06 14.79
N VAL A 185 16.57 -6.74 14.25
CA VAL A 185 16.61 -8.20 14.18
C VAL A 185 16.55 -8.85 15.57
N PRO A 186 17.38 -8.47 16.56
CA PRO A 186 17.28 -9.04 17.91
C PRO A 186 15.95 -8.73 18.60
N LEU A 187 15.40 -7.51 18.40
CA LEU A 187 14.11 -7.12 18.98
C LEU A 187 12.97 -7.94 18.40
N ILE A 188 12.93 -8.13 17.07
CA ILE A 188 11.92 -8.95 16.39
C ILE A 188 12.06 -10.41 16.82
N SER A 189 13.29 -10.94 16.91
CA SER A 189 13.53 -12.30 17.35
C SER A 189 13.06 -12.51 18.80
N ALA A 190 13.39 -11.59 19.72
CA ALA A 190 12.93 -11.62 21.10
C ALA A 190 11.38 -11.52 21.18
N PHE A 191 10.76 -10.67 20.36
CA PHE A 191 9.32 -10.56 20.28
C PHE A 191 8.66 -11.85 19.77
N LEU A 192 9.21 -12.49 18.73
CA LEU A 192 8.70 -13.78 18.24
C LEU A 192 8.83 -14.89 19.28
N VAL A 193 9.97 -14.99 19.95
CA VAL A 193 10.15 -15.94 21.06
C VAL A 193 9.13 -15.68 22.16
N TYR A 194 8.93 -14.43 22.57
CA TYR A 194 7.90 -14.05 23.55
C TYR A 194 6.50 -14.50 23.14
N VAL A 195 6.08 -14.22 21.88
CA VAL A 195 4.75 -14.56 21.36
C VAL A 195 4.52 -16.08 21.31
N VAL A 196 5.55 -16.85 20.98
CA VAL A 196 5.45 -18.32 20.91
C VAL A 196 5.45 -18.94 22.31
N SER A 197 6.36 -18.49 23.20
CA SER A 197 6.61 -19.12 24.50
C SER A 197 5.53 -18.76 25.54
N VAL A 198 4.85 -17.62 25.42
CA VAL A 198 3.84 -17.17 26.39
C VAL A 198 2.45 -17.55 25.89
N GLU A 199 1.69 -18.28 26.70
CA GLU A 199 0.36 -18.77 26.31
C GLU A 199 -0.67 -17.65 26.12
N HIS A 200 -0.61 -16.59 26.96
CA HIS A 200 -1.43 -15.40 26.86
C HIS A 200 -0.58 -14.13 26.88
N PRO A 201 0.06 -13.75 25.74
CA PRO A 201 0.94 -12.59 25.70
C PRO A 201 0.13 -11.29 25.82
N ILE A 202 0.55 -10.38 26.69
CA ILE A 202 -0.14 -9.10 26.93
C ILE A 202 -0.11 -8.19 25.68
N LEU A 203 0.97 -8.27 24.87
CA LEU A 203 1.20 -7.37 23.74
C LEU A 203 0.49 -7.82 22.44
N VAL A 204 -0.01 -9.05 22.39
CA VAL A 204 -0.59 -9.65 21.18
C VAL A 204 -1.90 -10.35 21.56
N LYS A 205 -2.96 -10.15 20.77
CA LYS A 205 -4.23 -10.84 21.01
C LYS A 205 -4.13 -12.32 20.62
N ASP A 206 -4.91 -13.18 21.29
CA ASP A 206 -4.89 -14.63 21.10
C ASP A 206 -5.05 -15.06 19.64
N TYR A 207 -5.91 -14.39 18.85
CA TYR A 207 -6.08 -14.71 17.43
C TYR A 207 -4.83 -14.39 16.58
N GLN A 208 -4.05 -13.34 16.96
CA GLN A 208 -2.80 -12.99 16.27
C GLN A 208 -1.68 -13.97 16.64
N ARG A 209 -1.61 -14.33 17.95
CA ARG A 209 -0.71 -15.38 18.41
C ARG A 209 -0.99 -16.69 17.69
N LYS A 210 -2.26 -17.09 17.64
CA LYS A 210 -2.65 -18.33 16.96
C LYS A 210 -2.16 -18.38 15.50
N ARG A 211 -2.29 -17.29 14.75
CA ARG A 211 -1.79 -17.23 13.35
C ARG A 211 -0.27 -17.45 13.24
N ILE A 212 0.51 -16.95 14.20
CA ILE A 212 1.96 -17.12 14.23
C ILE A 212 2.32 -18.55 14.65
N VAL A 213 1.69 -19.06 15.68
CA VAL A 213 1.92 -20.43 16.18
C VAL A 213 1.50 -21.46 15.13
N ASP A 214 0.30 -21.34 14.54
CA ASP A 214 -0.18 -22.24 13.50
C ASP A 214 0.77 -22.27 12.27
N PHE A 215 1.43 -21.15 11.98
CA PHE A 215 2.43 -21.08 10.91
C PHE A 215 3.73 -21.80 11.26
N ILE A 216 4.18 -21.72 12.52
CA ILE A 216 5.43 -22.36 12.98
C ILE A 216 5.25 -23.87 13.19
N ASP A 217 4.12 -24.28 13.78
CA ASP A 217 3.87 -25.68 14.14
C ASP A 217 3.42 -26.56 12.97
N ASP A 218 3.26 -25.99 11.77
CA ASP A 218 2.74 -26.67 10.57
C ASP A 218 1.41 -27.43 10.83
N THR A 219 0.75 -27.14 11.96
CA THR A 219 -0.52 -27.72 12.39
C THR A 219 -1.71 -27.08 11.72
N SER A 220 -1.51 -26.59 10.48
CA SER A 220 -2.55 -25.83 9.82
C SER A 220 -3.74 -26.69 9.44
N SER A 221 -4.84 -26.43 10.08
CA SER A 221 -6.18 -26.88 9.71
C SER A 221 -6.62 -26.47 8.30
N LEU A 222 -5.78 -25.72 7.56
CA LEU A 222 -6.03 -25.34 6.15
C LEU A 222 -5.96 -26.54 5.19
N LYS A 223 -5.23 -27.61 5.52
CA LYS A 223 -5.29 -28.88 4.76
C LYS A 223 -6.68 -29.54 4.81
N ASN A 224 -7.51 -29.16 5.79
CA ASN A 224 -8.85 -29.73 5.99
C ASN A 224 -9.98 -28.73 5.76
N ALA A 225 -9.70 -27.46 5.46
CA ALA A 225 -10.72 -26.44 5.23
C ALA A 225 -11.04 -26.35 3.74
N GLY A 226 -12.00 -27.15 3.29
CA GLY A 226 -12.61 -27.01 1.97
C GLY A 226 -13.39 -25.70 1.78
N TYR A 227 -13.27 -24.75 2.70
CA TYR A 227 -13.90 -23.43 2.64
C TYR A 227 -13.00 -22.36 3.28
N ILE A 228 -12.48 -21.47 2.47
CA ILE A 228 -11.72 -20.31 2.95
C ILE A 228 -12.72 -19.19 3.24
N ALA A 229 -12.90 -18.85 4.52
CA ALA A 229 -13.73 -17.72 4.91
C ALA A 229 -13.18 -16.41 4.29
N GLU A 230 -14.07 -15.60 3.69
CA GLU A 230 -13.73 -14.31 3.04
C GLU A 230 -12.71 -14.43 1.88
N ALA A 231 -12.81 -15.51 1.07
CA ALA A 231 -11.94 -15.76 -0.07
C ALA A 231 -11.86 -14.57 -1.05
N GLN A 232 -12.93 -13.79 -1.21
CA GLN A 232 -13.01 -12.59 -2.05
C GLN A 232 -12.19 -11.41 -1.52
N ASN A 233 -11.73 -11.44 -0.29
CA ASN A 233 -10.94 -10.37 0.33
C ASN A 233 -9.44 -10.72 0.31
N ASP A 234 -8.94 -11.34 1.38
CA ASP A 234 -7.50 -11.51 1.60
C ASP A 234 -6.91 -12.69 0.84
N PHE A 235 -7.75 -13.66 0.43
CA PHE A 235 -7.35 -14.89 -0.27
C PHE A 235 -7.76 -14.94 -1.74
N ILE A 236 -8.06 -13.79 -2.35
CA ILE A 236 -8.46 -13.73 -3.77
C ILE A 236 -7.42 -14.36 -4.71
N PHE A 237 -6.13 -14.29 -4.37
CA PHE A 237 -5.07 -14.93 -5.15
C PHE A 237 -5.16 -16.47 -5.11
N ALA A 238 -5.62 -17.05 -3.99
CA ALA A 238 -5.87 -18.48 -3.91
C ALA A 238 -7.05 -18.89 -4.83
N VAL A 239 -8.10 -18.07 -4.89
CA VAL A 239 -9.23 -18.30 -5.82
C VAL A 239 -8.76 -18.26 -7.27
N ILE A 240 -7.90 -17.30 -7.63
CA ILE A 240 -7.29 -17.22 -8.96
C ILE A 240 -6.52 -18.51 -9.29
N GLY A 241 -5.76 -19.02 -8.31
CA GLY A 241 -5.00 -20.26 -8.46
C GLY A 241 -5.89 -21.50 -8.61
N ASP A 242 -7.00 -21.55 -7.88
CA ASP A 242 -7.95 -22.66 -7.94
C ASP A 242 -8.74 -22.69 -9.25
N GLU A 243 -9.22 -21.54 -9.71
CA GLU A 243 -10.08 -21.44 -10.90
C GLU A 243 -9.33 -21.36 -12.23
N LEU A 244 -8.24 -20.57 -12.28
CA LEU A 244 -7.48 -20.26 -13.50
C LEU A 244 -6.11 -20.94 -13.52
N GLY A 245 -5.79 -21.67 -12.45
CA GLY A 245 -4.53 -22.37 -12.30
C GLY A 245 -3.31 -21.45 -12.33
N PHE A 246 -2.16 -22.02 -12.65
CA PHE A 246 -0.88 -21.30 -12.71
C PHE A 246 -0.91 -20.12 -13.69
N THR A 247 -1.63 -20.26 -14.80
CA THR A 247 -1.73 -19.19 -15.81
C THR A 247 -2.41 -17.94 -15.25
N GLY A 248 -3.50 -18.09 -14.50
CA GLY A 248 -4.18 -16.96 -13.83
C GLY A 248 -3.28 -16.26 -12.83
N CYS A 249 -2.51 -17.03 -12.04
CA CYS A 249 -1.53 -16.48 -11.10
C CYS A 249 -0.45 -15.66 -11.83
N CYS A 250 0.10 -16.19 -12.93
CA CYS A 250 1.11 -15.49 -13.72
C CYS A 250 0.57 -14.19 -14.33
N ILE A 251 -0.65 -14.19 -14.87
CA ILE A 251 -1.30 -12.99 -15.42
C ILE A 251 -1.48 -11.94 -14.33
N THR A 252 -1.93 -12.34 -13.14
CA THR A 252 -2.12 -11.44 -12.00
C THR A 252 -0.81 -10.77 -11.59
N ILE A 253 0.24 -11.56 -11.40
CA ILE A 253 1.57 -11.06 -11.03
C ILE A 253 2.10 -10.13 -12.12
N PHE A 254 1.95 -10.50 -13.38
CA PHE A 254 2.41 -9.69 -14.50
C PHE A 254 1.69 -8.33 -14.59
N LEU A 255 0.37 -8.28 -14.42
CA LEU A 255 -0.39 -7.04 -14.41
C LEU A 255 0.04 -6.13 -13.25
N LEU A 256 0.20 -6.66 -12.05
CA LEU A 256 0.68 -5.90 -10.88
C LEU A 256 2.12 -5.42 -11.08
N PHE A 257 2.98 -6.24 -11.66
CA PHE A 257 4.35 -5.85 -12.04
C PHE A 257 4.35 -4.70 -13.04
N LEU A 258 3.50 -4.72 -14.07
CA LEU A 258 3.38 -3.64 -15.04
C LEU A 258 2.94 -2.32 -14.38
N ILE A 259 2.01 -2.37 -13.42
CA ILE A 259 1.59 -1.17 -12.67
C ILE A 259 2.76 -0.60 -11.87
N VAL A 260 3.52 -1.45 -11.16
CA VAL A 260 4.72 -1.04 -10.40
C VAL A 260 5.77 -0.45 -11.35
N LEU A 261 6.00 -1.09 -12.50
CA LEU A 261 6.95 -0.61 -13.51
C LEU A 261 6.57 0.78 -14.04
N GLU A 262 5.29 1.03 -14.34
CA GLU A 262 4.81 2.34 -14.78
C GLU A 262 4.97 3.40 -13.70
N CYS A 263 4.78 3.05 -12.41
CA CYS A 263 5.09 3.96 -11.30
C CYS A 263 6.59 4.29 -11.22
N ILE A 264 7.47 3.32 -11.45
CA ILE A 264 8.92 3.53 -11.48
C ILE A 264 9.31 4.40 -12.68
N ILE A 265 8.75 4.15 -13.87
CA ILE A 265 8.97 4.98 -15.06
C ILE A 265 8.54 6.43 -14.79
N ALA A 266 7.36 6.62 -14.16
CA ALA A 266 6.89 7.95 -13.76
C ALA A 266 7.84 8.61 -12.74
N ALA A 267 8.41 7.84 -11.82
CA ALA A 267 9.40 8.33 -10.85
C ALA A 267 10.69 8.81 -11.52
N VAL A 268 11.22 8.05 -12.48
CA VAL A 268 12.45 8.39 -13.21
C VAL A 268 12.24 9.66 -14.04
N ARG A 269 11.07 9.82 -14.66
CA ARG A 269 10.71 10.96 -15.51
C ARG A 269 10.14 12.16 -14.74
N ALA A 270 10.02 12.06 -13.42
CA ALA A 270 9.46 13.12 -12.60
C ALA A 270 10.27 14.41 -12.67
N LYS A 271 9.58 15.55 -12.75
CA LYS A 271 10.16 16.88 -12.86
C LYS A 271 11.03 17.25 -11.64
N ASP A 272 10.60 16.86 -10.46
CA ASP A 272 11.25 17.21 -9.20
C ASP A 272 11.39 16.00 -8.27
N PHE A 273 12.16 16.17 -7.22
CA PHE A 273 12.45 15.11 -6.26
C PHE A 273 11.21 14.67 -5.44
N GLY A 274 10.29 15.60 -5.20
CA GLY A 274 9.04 15.30 -4.49
C GLY A 274 8.15 14.36 -5.30
N GLY A 275 7.93 14.66 -6.60
CA GLY A 275 7.21 13.81 -7.53
C GLY A 275 7.86 12.44 -7.69
N ARG A 276 9.21 12.39 -7.76
CA ARG A 276 9.97 11.13 -7.80
C ARG A 276 9.68 10.27 -6.58
N LEU A 277 9.76 10.83 -5.37
CA LEU A 277 9.52 10.11 -4.13
C LEU A 277 8.08 9.65 -3.98
N ILE A 278 7.09 10.42 -4.46
CA ILE A 278 5.68 9.99 -4.46
C ILE A 278 5.55 8.73 -5.33
N CYS A 279 6.01 8.76 -6.57
CA CYS A 279 5.90 7.63 -7.48
C CYS A 279 6.66 6.39 -6.96
N CYS A 280 7.87 6.57 -6.41
CA CYS A 280 8.60 5.50 -5.72
C CYS A 280 7.80 4.94 -4.54
N GLY A 281 7.24 5.80 -3.69
CA GLY A 281 6.45 5.39 -2.53
C GLY A 281 5.20 4.59 -2.92
N VAL A 282 4.52 4.98 -4.00
CA VAL A 282 3.36 4.26 -4.53
C VAL A 282 3.80 2.91 -5.13
N ALA A 283 4.91 2.85 -5.87
CA ALA A 283 5.48 1.60 -6.38
C ALA A 283 5.83 0.64 -5.23
N ILE A 284 6.49 1.13 -4.18
CA ILE A 284 6.83 0.39 -2.98
C ILE A 284 5.56 -0.13 -2.28
N TYR A 285 4.56 0.73 -2.12
CA TYR A 285 3.29 0.37 -1.49
C TYR A 285 2.62 -0.81 -2.20
N ILE A 286 2.44 -0.72 -3.53
CA ILE A 286 1.82 -1.77 -4.34
C ILE A 286 2.68 -3.04 -4.31
N GLY A 287 3.99 -2.91 -4.52
CA GLY A 287 4.92 -4.05 -4.56
C GLY A 287 4.95 -4.82 -3.24
N LEU A 288 5.11 -4.12 -2.10
CA LEU A 288 5.12 -4.74 -0.78
C LEU A 288 3.77 -5.38 -0.43
N GLN A 289 2.66 -4.71 -0.74
CA GLN A 289 1.34 -5.25 -0.47
C GLN A 289 1.07 -6.52 -1.30
N THR A 290 1.48 -6.53 -2.57
CA THR A 290 1.42 -7.70 -3.45
C THR A 290 2.27 -8.83 -2.91
N PHE A 291 3.53 -8.54 -2.55
CA PHE A 291 4.46 -9.54 -2.02
C PHE A 291 3.94 -10.19 -0.73
N ILE A 292 3.42 -9.37 0.21
CA ILE A 292 2.86 -9.88 1.46
C ILE A 292 1.65 -10.76 1.21
N ASN A 293 0.70 -10.35 0.34
CA ASN A 293 -0.50 -11.13 0.05
C ASN A 293 -0.14 -12.47 -0.60
N ILE A 294 0.67 -12.46 -1.66
CA ILE A 294 1.10 -13.69 -2.34
C ILE A 294 1.91 -14.57 -1.40
N GLY A 295 2.80 -13.98 -0.59
CA GLY A 295 3.59 -14.71 0.40
C GLY A 295 2.74 -15.44 1.45
N VAL A 296 1.61 -14.82 1.85
CA VAL A 296 0.63 -15.45 2.75
C VAL A 296 -0.09 -16.62 2.07
N VAL A 297 -0.57 -16.40 0.85
CA VAL A 297 -1.30 -17.43 0.10
C VAL A 297 -0.39 -18.61 -0.25
N SER A 298 0.89 -18.35 -0.50
CA SER A 298 1.92 -19.37 -0.78
C SER A 298 2.56 -19.98 0.48
N TRP A 299 2.06 -19.69 1.68
CA TRP A 299 2.63 -20.18 2.95
C TRP A 299 4.09 -19.79 3.20
N ILE A 300 4.60 -18.76 2.56
CA ILE A 300 5.93 -18.18 2.83
C ILE A 300 5.86 -17.25 4.04
N LEU A 301 4.71 -16.61 4.25
CA LEU A 301 4.45 -15.69 5.35
C LEU A 301 3.22 -16.14 6.17
N PRO A 302 3.18 -15.84 7.47
CA PRO A 302 2.00 -16.12 8.30
C PRO A 302 0.81 -15.32 7.81
N ASN A 303 -0.41 -15.84 8.04
CA ASN A 303 -1.65 -15.18 7.60
C ASN A 303 -1.77 -13.77 8.21
N THR A 304 -1.77 -12.76 7.33
CA THR A 304 -1.72 -11.36 7.71
C THR A 304 -3.02 -10.58 7.47
N GLY A 305 -3.88 -11.01 6.55
CA GLY A 305 -5.10 -10.29 6.19
C GLY A 305 -4.83 -8.97 5.45
N VAL A 306 -3.78 -8.92 4.64
CA VAL A 306 -3.48 -7.79 3.73
C VAL A 306 -4.10 -8.08 2.38
N PRO A 307 -4.97 -7.19 1.83
CA PRO A 307 -5.64 -7.44 0.56
C PRO A 307 -4.67 -7.35 -0.63
N LEU A 308 -4.96 -8.11 -1.71
CA LEU A 308 -4.23 -8.00 -2.97
C LEU A 308 -4.61 -6.69 -3.69
N PRO A 309 -3.64 -5.82 -4.07
CA PRO A 309 -3.93 -4.55 -4.72
C PRO A 309 -4.80 -4.72 -5.98
N PHE A 310 -5.83 -3.89 -6.12
CA PHE A 310 -6.80 -3.84 -7.23
C PHE A 310 -7.72 -5.07 -7.38
N PHE A 311 -7.38 -6.24 -6.83
CA PHE A 311 -8.13 -7.49 -6.96
C PHE A 311 -9.10 -7.74 -5.81
N SER A 312 -8.65 -7.51 -4.58
CA SER A 312 -9.46 -7.78 -3.38
C SER A 312 -10.71 -6.91 -3.30
N CYS A 313 -11.79 -7.49 -2.77
CA CYS A 313 -13.06 -6.79 -2.60
C CYS A 313 -13.01 -5.85 -1.40
N GLY A 314 -12.61 -4.59 -1.64
CA GLY A 314 -12.52 -3.57 -0.58
C GLY A 314 -12.60 -2.15 -1.15
N ILE A 315 -13.76 -1.49 -1.02
CA ILE A 315 -13.98 -0.15 -1.59
C ILE A 315 -12.93 0.85 -1.11
N THR A 316 -12.59 0.84 0.19
CA THR A 316 -11.61 1.79 0.75
C THR A 316 -10.21 1.56 0.20
N SER A 317 -9.78 0.30 0.08
CA SER A 317 -8.48 -0.05 -0.48
C SER A 317 -8.39 0.33 -1.96
N LEU A 318 -9.42 -0.02 -2.75
CA LEU A 318 -9.53 0.39 -4.15
C LEU A 318 -9.45 1.91 -4.31
N LEU A 319 -10.27 2.64 -3.55
CA LEU A 319 -10.31 4.10 -3.61
C LEU A 319 -8.93 4.70 -3.34
N THR A 320 -8.23 4.23 -2.30
CA THR A 320 -6.90 4.72 -1.94
C THR A 320 -5.88 4.42 -3.04
N LEU A 321 -5.91 3.21 -3.61
CA LEU A 321 -5.02 2.82 -4.70
C LEU A 321 -5.26 3.69 -5.96
N PHE A 322 -6.51 3.92 -6.33
CA PHE A 322 -6.83 4.75 -7.49
C PHE A 322 -6.53 6.24 -7.26
N ILE A 323 -6.68 6.76 -6.03
CA ILE A 323 -6.19 8.10 -5.67
C ILE A 323 -4.67 8.17 -5.85
N ALA A 324 -3.94 7.17 -5.36
CA ALA A 324 -2.50 7.08 -5.54
C ALA A 324 -2.10 7.05 -7.03
N MET A 325 -2.81 6.26 -7.86
CA MET A 325 -2.60 6.24 -9.31
C MET A 325 -2.91 7.60 -9.94
N GLY A 326 -3.94 8.30 -9.51
CA GLY A 326 -4.26 9.66 -9.97
C GLY A 326 -3.11 10.64 -9.71
N ILE A 327 -2.46 10.54 -8.55
CA ILE A 327 -1.29 11.37 -8.23
C ILE A 327 -0.09 10.99 -9.12
N VAL A 328 0.16 9.69 -9.34
CA VAL A 328 1.22 9.21 -10.26
C VAL A 328 0.99 9.71 -11.68
N LEU A 329 -0.25 9.65 -12.17
CA LEU A 329 -0.64 10.20 -13.48
C LEU A 329 -0.39 11.71 -13.55
N ASN A 330 -0.66 12.47 -12.49
CA ASN A 330 -0.37 13.89 -12.44
C ASN A 330 1.12 14.18 -12.45
N VAL A 331 1.94 13.42 -11.72
CA VAL A 331 3.41 13.53 -11.78
C VAL A 331 3.90 13.27 -13.21
N SER A 332 3.38 12.23 -13.86
CA SER A 332 3.70 11.90 -15.25
C SER A 332 3.31 13.02 -16.25
N LEU A 333 2.16 13.71 -16.02
CA LEU A 333 1.73 14.86 -16.81
C LEU A 333 2.68 16.06 -16.72
N GLN A 334 3.37 16.21 -15.59
CA GLN A 334 4.28 17.33 -15.32
C GLN A 334 5.75 17.00 -15.62
N ARG A 335 6.05 15.89 -16.31
CA ARG A 335 7.41 15.48 -16.67
C ARG A 335 8.14 16.57 -17.48
N ASN A 336 9.45 16.64 -17.35
CA ASN A 336 10.29 17.46 -18.24
C ASN A 336 10.42 16.77 -19.59
N VAL A 337 9.77 17.33 -20.62
CA VAL A 337 9.85 16.82 -21.98
C VAL A 337 11.27 16.97 -22.53
N ASP A 338 11.99 18.04 -22.14
CA ASP A 338 13.35 18.31 -22.61
C ASP A 338 14.39 17.27 -22.13
N ARG A 339 14.12 16.56 -21.04
CA ARG A 339 15.02 15.53 -20.50
C ARG A 339 14.86 14.17 -21.19
N ASP A 340 13.69 13.92 -21.78
CA ASP A 340 13.43 12.68 -22.53
C ASP A 340 14.17 12.70 -23.88
N ASP A 341 14.30 13.87 -24.51
CA ASP A 341 15.02 14.02 -25.80
C ASP A 341 16.54 13.86 -25.63
N ASP A 342 17.12 14.33 -24.50
CA ASP A 342 18.55 14.17 -24.20
C ASP A 342 18.94 12.72 -23.84
N MET A 343 18.06 11.97 -23.15
CA MET A 343 18.35 10.58 -22.75
C MET A 343 18.38 9.60 -23.93
N PHE A 344 17.64 9.90 -25.00
CA PHE A 344 17.65 9.10 -26.23
C PHE A 344 18.63 9.63 -27.29
N ALA A 345 19.12 10.86 -27.16
CA ALA A 345 20.08 11.44 -28.10
C ALA A 345 21.52 10.97 -27.83
N ASP A 346 21.87 10.65 -26.57
CA ASP A 346 23.21 10.18 -26.22
C ASP A 346 23.45 8.70 -26.60
N ASP A 347 22.40 7.85 -26.65
CA ASP A 347 22.53 6.44 -27.08
C ASP A 347 22.76 6.27 -28.60
N PHE A 348 22.54 7.31 -29.41
CA PHE A 348 22.75 7.25 -30.88
C PHE A 348 23.99 8.01 -31.36
N ARG A 349 24.82 8.53 -30.43
CA ARG A 349 26.07 9.25 -30.76
C ARG A 349 27.34 8.51 -30.32
N GLY A 350 27.23 7.23 -29.98
CA GLY A 350 28.35 6.34 -29.68
C GLY A 350 28.76 5.49 -30.87
#